data_b2b9920dadaec32881a6a6e9eeebc9ee
#
_entry.id   b2b9920dadaec32881a6a6e9eeebc9ee
#
_cell.length_a   1.000
_cell.length_b   1.000
_cell.length_c   1.000
_cell.angle_alpha   90.00
_cell.angle_beta   90.00
_cell.angle_gamma   90.00
#
_symmetry.space_group_name_H-M   'P 1'
#
loop_
_entity.id
_entity.type
_entity.pdbx_description
1 polymer ?
#
loop_
_entity_poly.entity_id
_entity_poly.type
_entity_poly.pdbx_seq_one_letter_code
_entity_poly.pdbx_strand_id
1 'polypeptide(L)'
;MSENKIIIFGTGEFAQEIFLYLEKFSKFKVVAFTIHKEFIKDKILFEKPIIPFEEIENNYSPNEVSMLICIGFSKMNKKREKIFLEVKNKNYKLENFIHPSNYIWNELEIGENCIILENNVIRPHVKIGNNVIIENNNVISHHCIIKDNCYITSQAIIAG
;
A
#
# COMPACT_ATOMS: atom_id res chain seq x y z
N MET A 1 14.11 -20.26 2.22
CA MET A 1 13.50 -19.01 2.73
C MET A 1 12.07 -18.99 2.22
N SER A 2 11.07 -18.84 3.09
CA SER A 2 9.69 -18.77 2.65
C SER A 2 9.53 -17.53 1.76
N GLU A 3 8.94 -17.69 0.58
CA GLU A 3 8.62 -16.58 -0.30
C GLU A 3 7.68 -15.62 0.45
N ASN A 4 7.99 -14.32 0.45
CA ASN A 4 7.15 -13.30 1.05
C ASN A 4 5.92 -13.07 0.15
N LYS A 5 4.89 -13.89 0.32
CA LYS A 5 3.65 -13.82 -0.46
C LYS A 5 2.82 -12.61 -0.05
N ILE A 6 2.34 -11.88 -1.03
CA ILE A 6 1.49 -10.71 -0.80
C ILE A 6 0.26 -10.73 -1.71
N ILE A 7 -0.86 -10.24 -1.20
CA ILE A 7 -2.10 -10.02 -1.94
C ILE A 7 -2.31 -8.52 -2.10
N ILE A 8 -2.64 -8.08 -3.29
CA ILE A 8 -3.02 -6.70 -3.56
C ILE A 8 -4.53 -6.55 -3.40
N PHE A 9 -4.95 -5.65 -2.50
CA PHE A 9 -6.35 -5.23 -2.44
C PHE A 9 -6.59 -4.09 -3.42
N GLY A 10 -7.30 -4.35 -4.49
CA GLY A 10 -7.60 -3.44 -5.59
C GLY A 10 -7.32 -4.07 -6.95
N THR A 11 -8.02 -3.61 -7.99
CA THR A 11 -7.86 -4.08 -9.38
C THR A 11 -7.80 -2.93 -10.38
N GLY A 12 -7.93 -1.68 -9.92
CA GLY A 12 -7.83 -0.49 -10.76
C GLY A 12 -6.41 -0.13 -11.18
N GLU A 13 -6.25 0.95 -11.94
CA GLU A 13 -4.97 1.39 -12.49
C GLU A 13 -3.87 1.54 -11.44
N PHE A 14 -4.17 2.13 -10.29
CA PHE A 14 -3.21 2.25 -9.19
C PHE A 14 -2.73 0.88 -8.66
N ALA A 15 -3.62 -0.10 -8.55
CA ALA A 15 -3.23 -1.45 -8.14
C ALA A 15 -2.35 -2.15 -9.18
N GLN A 16 -2.61 -1.91 -10.47
CA GLN A 16 -1.81 -2.42 -11.57
C GLN A 16 -0.41 -1.80 -11.59
N GLU A 17 -0.30 -0.50 -11.35
CA GLU A 17 0.97 0.19 -11.21
C GLU A 17 1.79 -0.38 -10.03
N ILE A 18 1.18 -0.51 -8.85
CA ILE A 18 1.86 -1.07 -7.69
C ILE A 18 2.24 -2.53 -7.89
N PHE A 19 1.44 -3.32 -8.61
CA PHE A 19 1.84 -4.68 -8.99
C PHE A 19 3.17 -4.69 -9.76
N LEU A 20 3.30 -3.84 -10.79
CA LEU A 20 4.53 -3.73 -11.58
C LEU A 20 5.72 -3.27 -10.73
N TYR A 21 5.50 -2.37 -9.79
CA TYR A 21 6.53 -1.91 -8.87
C TYR A 21 6.96 -3.00 -7.88
N LEU A 22 6.02 -3.77 -7.34
CA LEU A 22 6.34 -4.88 -6.46
C LEU A 22 7.16 -5.95 -7.18
N GLU A 23 6.78 -6.33 -8.38
CA GLU A 23 7.52 -7.31 -9.20
C GLU A 23 8.96 -6.83 -9.52
N LYS A 24 9.16 -5.55 -9.72
CA LYS A 24 10.47 -4.99 -10.13
C LYS A 24 11.36 -4.61 -8.96
N PHE A 25 10.80 -4.10 -7.88
CA PHE A 25 11.55 -3.39 -6.83
C PHE A 25 11.40 -3.98 -5.44
N SER A 26 10.70 -5.11 -5.28
CA SER A 26 10.48 -5.71 -3.97
C SER A 26 10.87 -7.18 -3.92
N LYS A 27 10.83 -7.75 -2.70
CA LYS A 27 11.00 -9.20 -2.45
C LYS A 27 9.65 -9.92 -2.36
N PHE A 28 8.56 -9.20 -2.54
CA PHE A 28 7.24 -9.77 -2.44
C PHE A 28 6.87 -10.49 -3.74
N LYS A 29 6.23 -11.65 -3.58
CA LYS A 29 5.60 -12.36 -4.68
C LYS A 29 4.09 -12.12 -4.61
N VAL A 30 3.56 -11.40 -5.56
CA VAL A 30 2.10 -11.20 -5.65
C VAL A 30 1.46 -12.51 -6.04
N VAL A 31 0.57 -13.03 -5.20
CA VAL A 31 -0.11 -14.32 -5.42
C VAL A 31 -1.54 -14.19 -5.86
N ALA A 32 -2.21 -13.08 -5.55
CA ALA A 32 -3.59 -12.80 -5.93
C ALA A 32 -3.89 -11.30 -5.86
N PHE A 33 -4.97 -10.93 -6.50
CA PHE A 33 -5.68 -9.68 -6.23
C PHE A 33 -6.96 -9.98 -5.46
N THR A 34 -7.44 -9.02 -4.68
CA THR A 34 -8.72 -9.11 -3.99
C THR A 34 -9.46 -7.78 -4.05
N ILE A 35 -10.77 -7.85 -4.05
CA ILE A 35 -11.69 -6.71 -3.98
C ILE A 35 -13.05 -7.24 -3.53
N HIS A 36 -13.91 -6.40 -2.98
CA HIS A 36 -15.27 -6.81 -2.64
C HIS A 36 -16.00 -7.39 -3.85
N LYS A 37 -16.74 -8.47 -3.61
CA LYS A 37 -17.42 -9.30 -4.64
C LYS A 37 -18.24 -8.47 -5.63
N GLU A 38 -18.94 -7.45 -5.15
CA GLU A 38 -19.78 -6.57 -5.96
C GLU A 38 -19.01 -5.76 -7.03
N PHE A 39 -17.68 -5.61 -6.88
CA PHE A 39 -16.81 -4.85 -7.80
C PHE A 39 -16.00 -5.74 -8.74
N ILE A 40 -16.10 -7.06 -8.61
CA ILE A 40 -15.37 -8.01 -9.47
C ILE A 40 -15.98 -8.00 -10.86
N LYS A 41 -15.18 -7.65 -11.85
CA LYS A 41 -15.55 -7.69 -13.28
C LYS A 41 -14.86 -8.85 -14.00
N ASP A 42 -13.61 -9.10 -13.63
CA ASP A 42 -12.75 -10.11 -14.24
C ASP A 42 -12.29 -11.11 -13.18
N LYS A 43 -11.90 -12.32 -13.63
CA LYS A 43 -11.42 -13.37 -12.73
C LYS A 43 -9.90 -13.40 -12.58
N ILE A 44 -9.19 -12.77 -13.50
CA ILE A 44 -7.73 -12.81 -13.60
C ILE A 44 -7.21 -11.41 -13.94
N LEU A 45 -6.12 -11.02 -13.30
CA LEU A 45 -5.36 -9.81 -13.60
C LEU A 45 -3.86 -10.15 -13.54
N PHE A 46 -3.08 -9.82 -14.57
CA PHE A 46 -1.65 -10.19 -14.68
C PHE A 46 -1.39 -11.67 -14.36
N GLU A 47 -2.19 -12.56 -14.91
CA GLU A 47 -2.11 -14.02 -14.68
C GLU A 47 -2.34 -14.44 -13.21
N LYS A 48 -2.77 -13.53 -12.35
CA LYS A 48 -3.12 -13.81 -10.94
C LYS A 48 -4.64 -13.84 -10.77
N PRO A 49 -5.15 -14.74 -9.90
CA PRO A 49 -6.58 -14.79 -9.63
C PRO A 49 -7.06 -13.52 -8.90
N ILE A 50 -8.28 -13.10 -9.21
CA ILE A 50 -9.02 -12.11 -8.43
C ILE A 50 -10.01 -12.86 -7.55
N ILE A 51 -9.84 -12.75 -6.23
CA ILE A 51 -10.65 -13.47 -5.24
C ILE A 51 -11.52 -12.47 -4.49
N PRO A 52 -12.83 -12.77 -4.29
CA PRO A 52 -13.67 -11.94 -3.45
C PRO A 52 -13.07 -11.76 -2.05
N PHE A 53 -13.02 -10.52 -1.55
CA PHE A 53 -12.44 -10.24 -0.24
C PHE A 53 -13.21 -10.94 0.89
N GLU A 54 -14.50 -11.17 0.70
CA GLU A 54 -15.36 -11.91 1.62
C GLU A 54 -14.94 -13.39 1.76
N GLU A 55 -14.29 -13.93 0.73
CA GLU A 55 -13.91 -15.35 0.64
C GLU A 55 -12.38 -15.55 0.72
N ILE A 56 -11.60 -14.47 0.94
CA ILE A 56 -10.15 -14.51 0.82
C ILE A 56 -9.48 -15.49 1.80
N GLU A 57 -10.02 -15.61 3.01
CA GLU A 57 -9.48 -16.48 4.06
C GLU A 57 -9.61 -17.97 3.70
N ASN A 58 -10.56 -18.34 2.83
CA ASN A 58 -10.72 -19.71 2.35
C ASN A 58 -9.57 -20.16 1.43
N ASN A 59 -8.87 -19.20 0.82
CA ASN A 59 -7.82 -19.44 -0.16
C ASN A 59 -6.42 -19.10 0.39
N TYR A 60 -6.34 -18.10 1.25
CA TYR A 60 -5.09 -17.57 1.78
C TYR A 60 -5.22 -17.23 3.25
N SER A 61 -4.54 -17.99 4.10
CA SER A 61 -4.51 -17.75 5.54
C SER A 61 -3.76 -16.45 5.88
N PRO A 62 -4.23 -15.64 6.84
CA PRO A 62 -3.51 -14.46 7.32
C PRO A 62 -2.11 -14.74 7.87
N ASN A 63 -1.85 -16.00 8.26
CA ASN A 63 -0.54 -16.42 8.76
C ASN A 63 0.48 -16.74 7.64
N GLU A 64 0.02 -16.86 6.40
CA GLU A 64 0.84 -17.28 5.27
C GLU A 64 1.11 -16.18 4.26
N VAL A 65 0.27 -15.16 4.24
CA VAL A 65 0.35 -14.04 3.29
C VAL A 65 0.12 -12.71 3.98
N SER A 66 0.72 -11.68 3.45
CA SER A 66 0.43 -10.28 3.82
C SER A 66 -0.43 -9.60 2.76
N MET A 67 -0.88 -8.38 3.03
CA MET A 67 -1.64 -7.58 2.07
C MET A 67 -1.05 -6.19 1.89
N LEU A 68 -1.32 -5.59 0.73
CA LEU A 68 -1.13 -4.17 0.45
C LEU A 68 -2.40 -3.63 -0.20
N ILE A 69 -2.96 -2.57 0.38
CA ILE A 69 -4.18 -1.95 -0.13
C ILE A 69 -3.80 -0.92 -1.19
N CYS A 70 -4.17 -1.18 -2.43
CA CYS A 70 -3.82 -0.38 -3.60
C CYS A 70 -5.08 0.19 -4.25
N ILE A 71 -5.84 0.96 -3.49
CA ILE A 71 -6.95 1.77 -4.00
C ILE A 71 -6.59 3.24 -3.91
N GLY A 72 -6.97 3.99 -4.94
CA GLY A 72 -6.73 5.43 -5.00
C GLY A 72 -7.56 6.21 -3.96
N PHE A 73 -7.32 7.50 -3.91
CA PHE A 73 -8.05 8.41 -3.03
C PHE A 73 -9.49 8.61 -3.50
N SER A 74 -10.40 8.59 -2.56
CA SER A 74 -11.79 9.00 -2.78
C SER A 74 -12.42 9.43 -1.46
N LYS A 75 -13.34 10.39 -1.50
CA LYS A 75 -14.04 10.88 -0.32
C LYS A 75 -13.08 11.17 0.85
N MET A 76 -11.99 11.88 0.58
CA MET A 76 -10.93 12.18 1.57
C MET A 76 -10.38 10.90 2.23
N ASN A 77 -10.06 9.88 1.44
CA ASN A 77 -9.55 8.57 1.87
C ASN A 77 -10.47 7.72 2.78
N LYS A 78 -11.72 8.12 3.01
CA LYS A 78 -12.64 7.36 3.87
C LYS A 78 -12.91 5.94 3.37
N LYS A 79 -12.91 5.73 2.04
CA LYS A 79 -13.04 4.38 1.49
C LYS A 79 -11.80 3.54 1.81
N ARG A 80 -10.60 4.11 1.66
CA ARG A 80 -9.34 3.45 1.96
C ARG A 80 -9.20 3.13 3.45
N GLU A 81 -9.58 4.07 4.33
CA GLU A 81 -9.64 3.88 5.79
C GLU A 81 -10.55 2.71 6.16
N LYS A 82 -11.76 2.65 5.62
CA LYS A 82 -12.70 1.55 5.85
C LYS A 82 -12.09 0.19 5.50
N ILE A 83 -11.49 0.08 4.31
CA ILE A 83 -10.86 -1.16 3.86
C ILE A 83 -9.66 -1.53 4.73
N PHE A 84 -8.86 -0.55 5.16
CA PHE A 84 -7.76 -0.79 6.10
C PHE A 84 -8.26 -1.48 7.38
N LEU A 85 -9.34 -0.98 7.97
CA LEU A 85 -9.94 -1.59 9.16
C LEU A 85 -10.51 -2.98 8.87
N GLU A 86 -11.16 -3.19 7.73
CA GLU A 86 -11.68 -4.50 7.33
C GLU A 86 -10.58 -5.55 7.17
N VAL A 87 -9.44 -5.18 6.55
CA VAL A 87 -8.28 -6.06 6.40
C VAL A 87 -7.65 -6.38 7.75
N LYS A 88 -7.52 -5.38 8.63
CA LYS A 88 -7.02 -5.59 10.01
C LYS A 88 -7.94 -6.51 10.82
N ASN A 89 -9.26 -6.37 10.67
CA ASN A 89 -10.24 -7.24 11.35
C ASN A 89 -10.14 -8.70 10.91
N LYS A 90 -9.65 -8.96 9.70
CA LYS A 90 -9.34 -10.32 9.21
C LYS A 90 -7.93 -10.80 9.63
N ASN A 91 -7.21 -10.02 10.45
CA ASN A 91 -5.87 -10.31 10.97
C ASN A 91 -4.77 -10.43 9.91
N TYR A 92 -4.96 -9.89 8.72
CA TYR A 92 -3.87 -9.83 7.75
C TYR A 92 -2.84 -8.78 8.16
N LYS A 93 -1.56 -9.17 8.04
CA LYS A 93 -0.45 -8.23 8.12
C LYS A 93 -0.49 -7.31 6.91
N LEU A 94 -0.37 -6.00 7.14
CA LEU A 94 -0.27 -5.01 6.08
C LEU A 94 1.18 -4.59 5.88
N GLU A 95 1.62 -4.65 4.64
CA GLU A 95 2.99 -4.30 4.26
C GLU A 95 3.07 -2.88 3.72
N ASN A 96 4.28 -2.34 3.69
CA ASN A 96 4.59 -1.06 3.07
C ASN A 96 5.27 -1.29 1.72
N PHE A 97 5.03 -0.40 0.78
CA PHE A 97 5.85 -0.27 -0.42
C PHE A 97 6.55 1.09 -0.41
N ILE A 98 7.86 1.07 -0.46
CA ILE A 98 8.69 2.28 -0.55
C ILE A 98 9.59 2.11 -1.76
N HIS A 99 9.40 2.96 -2.78
CA HIS A 99 10.20 2.90 -3.99
C HIS A 99 11.68 3.19 -3.66
N PRO A 100 12.65 2.41 -4.18
CA PRO A 100 14.06 2.52 -3.79
C PRO A 100 14.76 3.82 -4.20
N SER A 101 14.17 4.62 -5.09
CA SER A 101 14.74 5.92 -5.49
C SER A 101 14.51 7.04 -4.48
N ASN A 102 13.75 6.77 -3.40
CA ASN A 102 13.51 7.78 -2.39
C ASN A 102 14.79 8.07 -1.58
N TYR A 103 15.06 9.36 -1.34
CA TYR A 103 16.03 9.76 -0.36
C TYR A 103 15.38 9.84 1.01
N ILE A 104 15.61 8.83 1.84
CA ILE A 104 15.04 8.74 3.17
C ILE A 104 16.18 8.78 4.18
N TRP A 105 16.09 9.71 5.14
CA TRP A 105 17.01 9.73 6.26
C TRP A 105 16.83 8.46 7.10
N ASN A 106 17.93 7.97 7.67
CA ASN A 106 17.89 6.78 8.51
C ASN A 106 16.87 6.93 9.65
N GLU A 107 16.25 5.81 10.06
CA GLU A 107 15.29 5.76 11.17
C GLU A 107 13.93 6.43 10.88
N LEU A 108 13.38 6.24 9.68
CA LEU A 108 12.01 6.66 9.40
C LEU A 108 11.01 5.89 10.28
N GLU A 109 10.28 6.60 11.13
CA GLU A 109 9.12 6.05 11.82
C GLU A 109 7.93 6.01 10.85
N ILE A 110 7.48 4.80 10.49
CA ILE A 110 6.39 4.60 9.53
C ILE A 110 5.43 3.51 10.01
N GLY A 111 4.14 3.76 9.84
CA GLY A 111 3.10 2.80 10.13
C GLY A 111 2.94 1.71 9.07
N GLU A 112 1.77 1.06 9.05
CA GLU A 112 1.44 -0.03 8.14
C GLU A 112 0.70 0.49 6.89
N ASN A 113 0.75 -0.28 5.79
CA ASN A 113 0.04 -0.01 4.54
C ASN A 113 0.36 1.34 3.90
N CYS A 114 1.61 1.78 4.03
CA CYS A 114 2.08 3.00 3.40
C CYS A 114 2.65 2.70 2.00
N ILE A 115 2.33 3.55 1.04
CA ILE A 115 2.86 3.49 -0.31
C ILE A 115 3.58 4.81 -0.58
N ILE A 116 4.90 4.74 -0.75
CA ILE A 116 5.74 5.90 -1.04
C ILE A 116 6.35 5.68 -2.43
N LEU A 117 5.87 6.44 -3.39
CA LEU A 117 6.31 6.34 -4.78
C LEU A 117 7.70 6.99 -4.94
N GLU A 118 8.15 7.17 -6.15
CA GLU A 118 9.55 7.50 -6.45
C GLU A 118 9.95 8.95 -6.17
N ASN A 119 11.26 9.14 -5.97
CA ASN A 119 11.95 10.43 -5.94
C ASN A 119 11.48 11.40 -4.83
N ASN A 120 10.98 10.89 -3.71
CA ASN A 120 10.68 11.74 -2.56
C ASN A 120 11.94 11.98 -1.72
N VAL A 121 12.02 13.14 -1.10
CA VAL A 121 13.03 13.50 -0.10
C VAL A 121 12.35 13.57 1.26
N ILE A 122 12.63 12.61 2.13
CA ILE A 122 12.09 12.55 3.49
C ILE A 122 13.22 12.81 4.47
N ARG A 123 13.13 13.94 5.19
CA ARG A 123 14.19 14.46 6.04
C ARG A 123 14.16 13.87 7.46
N PRO A 124 15.20 14.13 8.30
CA PRO A 124 15.27 13.57 9.65
C PRO A 124 14.04 13.83 10.51
N HIS A 125 13.72 12.87 11.37
CA HIS A 125 12.65 12.95 12.39
C HIS A 125 11.24 13.12 11.81
N VAL A 126 11.03 12.75 10.54
CA VAL A 126 9.70 12.65 9.97
C VAL A 126 9.01 11.40 10.53
N LYS A 127 7.73 11.55 10.88
CA LYS A 127 6.87 10.44 11.31
C LYS A 127 5.71 10.29 10.34
N ILE A 128 5.47 9.06 9.89
CA ILE A 128 4.39 8.72 8.97
C ILE A 128 3.48 7.70 9.66
N GLY A 129 2.20 8.01 9.73
CA GLY A 129 1.17 7.14 10.29
C GLY A 129 0.83 5.96 9.38
N ASN A 130 -0.31 5.35 9.64
CA ASN A 130 -0.81 4.19 8.89
C ASN A 130 -1.56 4.60 7.63
N ASN A 131 -1.55 3.72 6.63
CA ASN A 131 -2.41 3.82 5.45
C ASN A 131 -2.19 5.10 4.64
N VAL A 132 -0.95 5.59 4.61
CA VAL A 132 -0.54 6.82 3.93
C VAL A 132 -0.10 6.53 2.50
N ILE A 133 -0.48 7.40 1.56
CA ILE A 133 0.07 7.40 0.21
C ILE A 133 0.84 8.71 0.01
N ILE A 134 2.07 8.60 -0.44
CA ILE A 134 2.92 9.71 -0.85
C ILE A 134 3.30 9.47 -2.31
N GLU A 135 2.76 10.29 -3.18
CA GLU A 135 3.07 10.28 -4.61
C GLU A 135 4.53 10.68 -4.85
N ASN A 136 4.91 10.85 -6.07
CA ASN A 136 6.30 11.10 -6.46
C ASN A 136 6.75 12.58 -6.33
N ASN A 137 8.08 12.76 -6.23
CA ASN A 137 8.76 14.08 -6.24
C ASN A 137 8.34 15.04 -5.12
N ASN A 138 8.04 14.55 -3.92
CA ASN A 138 7.72 15.38 -2.77
C ASN A 138 8.95 15.68 -1.92
N VAL A 139 8.93 16.81 -1.20
CA VAL A 139 9.89 17.14 -0.15
C VAL A 139 9.17 17.25 1.18
N ILE A 140 9.48 16.35 2.11
CA ILE A 140 8.95 16.37 3.47
C ILE A 140 10.08 16.79 4.40
N SER A 141 9.96 18.00 4.95
CA SER A 141 10.98 18.60 5.81
C SER A 141 11.06 17.90 7.17
N HIS A 142 12.16 18.15 7.88
CA HIS A 142 12.41 17.54 9.20
C HIS A 142 11.29 17.80 10.21
N HIS A 143 11.08 16.84 11.12
CA HIS A 143 10.10 16.90 12.20
C HIS A 143 8.63 16.96 11.77
N CYS A 144 8.32 16.79 10.48
CA CYS A 144 6.94 16.69 10.01
C CYS A 144 6.27 15.44 10.55
N ILE A 145 4.99 15.55 10.88
CA ILE A 145 4.13 14.43 11.27
C ILE A 145 3.01 14.28 10.26
N ILE A 146 3.10 13.23 9.44
CA ILE A 146 2.04 12.83 8.51
C ILE A 146 1.15 11.81 9.25
N LYS A 147 -0.08 12.19 9.51
CA LYS A 147 -1.03 11.33 10.24
C LYS A 147 -1.62 10.23 9.37
N ASP A 148 -2.35 9.31 10.02
CA ASP A 148 -3.02 8.19 9.35
C ASP A 148 -3.93 8.64 8.21
N ASN A 149 -4.05 7.80 7.18
CA ASN A 149 -4.95 7.98 6.05
C ASN A 149 -4.68 9.23 5.20
N CYS A 150 -3.49 9.84 5.32
CA CYS A 150 -3.12 10.97 4.46
C CYS A 150 -2.82 10.51 3.03
N TYR A 151 -3.14 11.38 2.08
CA TYR A 151 -2.74 11.27 0.68
C TYR A 151 -2.02 12.55 0.29
N ILE A 152 -0.76 12.42 -0.13
CA ILE A 152 0.08 13.54 -0.56
C ILE A 152 0.30 13.36 -2.06
N THR A 153 -0.23 14.29 -2.84
CA THR A 153 -0.07 14.30 -4.29
C THR A 153 1.37 14.67 -4.69
N SER A 154 1.69 14.47 -5.96
CA SER A 154 3.04 14.74 -6.49
C SER A 154 3.47 16.19 -6.37
N GLN A 155 4.77 16.43 -6.22
CA GLN A 155 5.41 17.76 -6.22
C GLN A 155 4.97 18.68 -5.07
N ALA A 156 4.56 18.13 -3.94
CA ALA A 156 4.27 18.90 -2.74
C ALA A 156 5.53 19.16 -1.92
N ILE A 157 5.59 20.33 -1.28
CA ILE A 157 6.62 20.69 -0.29
C ILE A 157 5.91 20.87 1.05
N ILE A 158 6.26 20.04 2.03
CA ILE A 158 5.73 20.10 3.39
C ILE A 158 6.84 20.62 4.28
N ALA A 159 6.68 21.86 4.73
CA ALA A 159 7.63 22.49 5.65
C ALA A 159 7.50 21.93 7.06
N GLY A 160 8.63 21.87 7.79
CA GLY A 160 8.68 21.45 9.19
C GLY A 160 8.29 22.57 10.16
#